data_af7f11172221078c7741bd123ce8b82b
#
_entry.id   af7f11172221078c7741bd123ce8b82b
#
_cell.length_a   1.000
_cell.length_b   1.000
_cell.length_c   1.000
_cell.angle_alpha   90.00
_cell.angle_beta   90.00
_cell.angle_gamma   90.00
#
_symmetry.space_group_name_H-M   'P 1'
#
loop_
_entity.id
_entity.type
_entity.pdbx_description
1 polymer ?
#
loop_
_entity_poly.entity_id
_entity_poly.type
_entity_poly.pdbx_seq_one_letter_code
_entity_poly.pdbx_strand_id
1 'polypeptide(L)'
;MISKTKLKSYIFRVEIEQEEDGRWSAEIPLLPGCATWGYTREEALQALRDATQAYIEVLIEDGKSIPSKPKEEVEVMAVLR
;
A
#
# COMPACT_ATOMS: atom_id res chain seq x y z
N MET A 1 7.27 22.67 15.91
CA MET A 1 7.59 22.23 15.64
C MET A 1 7.85 21.45 15.24
N ILE A 2 8.02 21.00 14.96
CA ILE A 2 8.33 20.33 14.54
C ILE A 2 8.72 19.61 14.32
N SER A 3 8.84 19.16 14.25
CA SER A 3 9.13 18.52 14.03
C SER A 3 9.69 17.74 13.69
N LYS A 4 10.25 17.20 13.81
CA LYS A 4 10.77 16.45 13.50
C LYS A 4 10.26 15.39 13.31
N THR A 5 9.70 15.11 12.66
CA THR A 5 9.10 14.14 12.42
C THR A 5 9.88 13.30 11.67
N LYS A 6 10.02 12.20 11.86
CA LYS A 6 10.65 11.38 11.18
C LYS A 6 9.83 10.83 10.25
N LEU A 7 9.92 10.94 9.04
CA LEU A 7 9.15 10.31 8.08
C LEU A 7 9.53 8.88 8.00
N LYS A 8 8.54 8.02 8.09
CA LYS A 8 8.81 6.66 7.95
C LYS A 8 8.33 6.22 6.65
N SER A 9 9.08 5.46 5.93
CA SER A 9 8.69 4.92 4.64
C SER A 9 8.49 3.44 4.74
N TYR A 10 7.42 2.95 4.14
CA TYR A 10 7.14 1.54 4.13
C TYR A 10 7.07 1.09 2.69
N ILE A 11 7.68 -0.05 2.39
CA ILE A 11 7.70 -0.56 1.04
C ILE A 11 6.90 -1.82 1.00
N PHE A 12 5.88 -1.85 0.15
CA PHE A 12 5.03 -3.01 0.02
C PHE A 12 5.02 -3.47 -1.42
N ARG A 13 4.94 -4.78 -1.58
CA ARG A 13 4.79 -5.32 -2.89
C ARG A 13 3.33 -5.22 -3.28
N VAL A 14 3.07 -4.79 -4.46
CA VAL A 14 1.72 -4.64 -4.98
C VAL A 14 1.51 -5.68 -6.06
N GLU A 15 0.37 -6.35 -6.02
CA GLU A 15 -0.02 -7.24 -7.09
C GLU A 15 -1.16 -6.58 -7.83
N ILE A 16 -1.04 -6.48 -9.13
CA ILE A 16 -2.07 -5.84 -9.92
C ILE A 16 -2.37 -6.72 -11.11
N GLU A 17 -3.63 -6.82 -11.45
CA GLU A 17 -4.05 -7.75 -12.46
C GLU A 17 -5.26 -7.20 -13.19
N GLN A 18 -5.33 -7.43 -14.48
CA GLN A 18 -6.52 -7.04 -15.22
C GLN A 18 -7.48 -8.20 -15.22
N GLU A 19 -8.72 -7.93 -14.85
CA GLU A 19 -9.74 -8.95 -14.79
C GLU A 19 -10.30 -9.22 -16.17
N GLU A 20 -11.06 -10.29 -16.28
CA GLU A 20 -11.61 -10.65 -17.57
C GLU A 20 -12.53 -9.59 -18.14
N ASP A 21 -13.21 -8.87 -17.30
CA ASP A 21 -14.14 -7.84 -17.77
C ASP A 21 -13.45 -6.53 -18.04
N GLY A 22 -12.13 -6.49 -17.96
CA GLY A 22 -11.37 -5.29 -18.28
C GLY A 22 -11.03 -4.42 -17.11
N ARG A 23 -11.65 -4.64 -15.96
CA ARG A 23 -11.30 -3.86 -14.78
C ARG A 23 -9.97 -4.33 -14.23
N TRP A 24 -9.40 -3.52 -13.38
CA TRP A 24 -8.11 -3.83 -12.79
C TRP A 24 -8.28 -4.00 -11.29
N SER A 25 -7.59 -4.97 -10.73
CA SER A 25 -7.57 -5.14 -9.29
C SER A 25 -6.15 -4.94 -8.81
N ALA A 26 -6.01 -4.46 -7.60
CA ALA A 26 -4.69 -4.23 -7.01
C ALA A 26 -4.77 -4.55 -5.54
N GLU A 27 -3.74 -5.15 -5.02
CA GLU A 27 -3.73 -5.47 -3.60
C GLU A 27 -2.33 -5.52 -3.05
N ILE A 28 -2.24 -5.42 -1.76
CA ILE A 28 -0.97 -5.59 -1.06
C ILE A 28 -1.14 -6.86 -0.24
N PRO A 29 -0.55 -7.96 -0.69
CA PRO A 29 -0.77 -9.24 0.00
C PRO A 29 -0.37 -9.22 1.47
N LEU A 30 0.61 -8.40 1.82
CA LEU A 30 1.07 -8.35 3.18
C LEU A 30 0.08 -7.68 4.11
N LEU A 31 -0.87 -6.94 3.58
CA LEU A 31 -1.87 -6.24 4.38
C LEU A 31 -3.23 -6.86 4.07
N PRO A 32 -3.68 -7.80 4.89
CA PRO A 32 -4.92 -8.52 4.58
C PRO A 32 -6.09 -7.56 4.42
N GLY A 33 -6.83 -7.73 3.35
CA GLY A 33 -7.96 -6.87 3.09
C GLY A 33 -7.64 -5.58 2.38
N CYS A 34 -6.37 -5.29 2.15
CA CYS A 34 -6.00 -4.06 1.49
C CYS A 34 -5.99 -4.30 -0.01
N ALA A 35 -7.15 -4.18 -0.62
CA ALA A 35 -7.34 -4.48 -2.03
C ALA A 35 -8.32 -3.50 -2.62
N THR A 36 -8.11 -3.16 -3.87
CA THR A 36 -8.96 -2.19 -4.55
C THR A 36 -9.12 -2.61 -6.00
N TRP A 37 -9.94 -1.86 -6.72
CA TRP A 37 -10.10 -2.10 -8.14
C TRP A 37 -10.37 -0.75 -8.82
N GLY A 38 -10.26 -0.74 -10.13
CA GLY A 38 -10.54 0.44 -10.91
C GLY A 38 -10.79 0.09 -12.34
N TYR A 39 -11.29 1.03 -13.11
CA TYR A 39 -11.52 0.80 -14.52
C TYR A 39 -10.23 0.92 -15.31
N THR A 40 -9.23 1.58 -14.77
CA THR A 40 -7.92 1.64 -15.38
C THR A 40 -6.90 1.20 -14.36
N ARG A 41 -5.73 0.87 -14.84
CA ARG A 41 -4.65 0.48 -13.96
C ARG A 41 -4.33 1.61 -12.99
N GLU A 42 -4.30 2.84 -13.50
CA GLU A 42 -4.00 3.99 -12.67
C GLU A 42 -5.04 4.22 -11.59
N GLU A 43 -6.31 4.00 -11.93
CA GLU A 43 -7.35 4.16 -10.93
C GLU A 43 -7.21 3.14 -9.82
N ALA A 44 -6.93 1.88 -10.19
CA ALA A 44 -6.77 0.84 -9.18
C ALA A 44 -5.59 1.15 -8.26
N LEU A 45 -4.50 1.64 -8.84
CA LEU A 45 -3.32 1.96 -8.04
C LEU A 45 -3.54 3.17 -7.16
N GLN A 46 -4.25 4.18 -7.66
CA GLN A 46 -4.54 5.34 -6.84
C GLN A 46 -5.46 4.96 -5.68
N ALA A 47 -6.47 4.12 -5.96
CA ALA A 47 -7.34 3.66 -4.90
C ALA A 47 -6.57 2.85 -3.88
N LEU A 48 -5.61 2.04 -4.34
CA LEU A 48 -4.82 1.25 -3.42
C LEU A 48 -3.93 2.15 -2.57
N ARG A 49 -3.40 3.21 -3.15
CA ARG A 49 -2.59 4.13 -2.39
C ARG A 49 -3.38 4.75 -1.26
N ASP A 50 -4.62 5.18 -1.57
CA ASP A 50 -5.46 5.78 -0.56
C ASP A 50 -5.86 4.76 0.50
N ALA A 51 -6.20 3.54 0.08
CA ALA A 51 -6.59 2.50 1.01
C ALA A 51 -5.43 2.10 1.91
N THR A 52 -4.22 2.06 1.36
CA THR A 52 -3.06 1.68 2.12
C THR A 52 -2.76 2.72 3.19
N GLN A 53 -2.90 3.99 2.84
CA GLN A 53 -2.64 5.03 3.81
C GLN A 53 -3.62 4.92 4.97
N ALA A 54 -4.89 4.70 4.68
CA ALA A 54 -5.88 4.56 5.75
C ALA A 54 -5.61 3.32 6.58
N TYR A 55 -5.20 2.24 5.93
CA TYR A 55 -4.90 1.00 6.62
C TYR A 55 -3.76 1.20 7.61
N ILE A 56 -2.71 1.87 7.17
CA ILE A 56 -1.55 2.11 8.01
C ILE A 56 -1.93 3.02 9.19
N GLU A 57 -2.75 4.02 8.93
CA GLU A 57 -3.16 4.93 9.98
C GLU A 57 -3.92 4.21 11.07
N VAL A 58 -4.78 3.27 10.70
CA VAL A 58 -5.51 2.50 11.69
C VAL A 58 -4.57 1.63 12.50
N LEU A 59 -3.58 1.01 11.86
CA LEU A 59 -2.64 0.22 12.60
C LEU A 59 -1.87 1.05 13.60
N ILE A 60 -1.47 2.23 13.20
CA ILE A 60 -0.73 3.10 14.09
C ILE A 60 -1.59 3.52 15.27
N GLU A 61 -2.85 3.87 15.01
CA GLU A 61 -3.74 4.27 16.08
C GLU A 61 -3.99 3.14 17.05
N ASP A 62 -4.02 1.92 16.56
CA ASP A 62 -4.26 0.78 17.43
C ASP A 62 -2.98 0.28 18.09
N GLY A 63 -1.87 0.91 17.81
CA GLY A 63 -0.60 0.48 18.41
C GLY A 63 -0.07 -0.81 17.84
N LYS A 64 -0.52 -1.18 16.65
CA LYS A 64 -0.08 -2.43 16.07
C LYS A 64 1.10 -2.23 15.17
N SER A 65 1.85 -3.31 14.98
CA SER A 65 2.99 -3.26 14.11
C SER A 65 2.54 -3.21 12.67
N ILE A 66 3.31 -2.54 11.86
CA ILE A 66 3.04 -2.49 10.45
C ILE A 66 3.83 -3.59 9.78
N PRO A 67 3.19 -4.55 9.15
CA PRO A 67 3.91 -5.62 8.50
C PRO A 67 4.67 -5.04 7.33
N SER A 68 5.94 -5.30 7.27
CA SER A 68 6.72 -4.89 6.14
C SER A 68 7.86 -5.85 6.00
N LYS A 69 8.45 -5.82 4.83
CA LYS A 69 9.51 -6.72 4.63
C LYS A 69 10.72 -6.26 5.35
N PRO A 70 11.51 -7.12 5.74
CA PRO A 70 12.75 -6.76 6.40
C PRO A 70 13.57 -6.08 5.40
N LYS A 71 14.27 -5.22 5.86
CA LYS A 71 14.90 -4.55 5.06
C LYS A 71 15.95 -4.99 4.32
N GLU A 72 16.32 -5.86 4.44
CA GLU A 72 17.36 -6.21 3.76
C GLU A 72 17.20 -6.07 2.40
N GLU A 73 16.35 -5.76 1.89
CA GLU A 73 16.14 -5.74 0.65
C GLU A 73 16.14 -4.61 0.15
N VAL A 74 16.05 -4.17 -0.37
CA VAL A 74 16.05 -3.26 -0.92
C VAL A 74 15.48 -2.43 -1.36
N GLU A 75 15.19 -1.80 -1.70
CA GLU A 75 14.68 -0.99 -2.03
C GLU A 75 13.94 -0.61 -2.85
N VAL A 76 13.21 -0.54 -3.16
CA VAL A 76 12.47 -0.38 -3.98
C VAL A 76 11.60 0.40 -3.74
N MET A 77 11.08 1.03 -3.88
CA MET A 77 10.30 1.74 -3.66
C MET A 77 9.19 1.88 -3.70
N ALA A 78 8.65 2.31 -3.37
CA ALA A 78 7.53 2.63 -3.32
C ALA A 78 6.72 2.16 -4.04
N VAL A 79 6.31 1.40 -3.98
CA VAL A 79 5.43 0.92 -4.60
C VAL A 79 4.33 1.61 -4.72
N LEU A 80 3.93 2.34 -3.97
CA LEU A 80 2.75 3.03 -4.14
C LEU A 80 2.96 4.18 -4.96
N ARG A 81 3.59 4.13 -5.99
CA ARG A 81 3.81 5.15 -6.73
C ARG A 81 3.20 5.26 -7.75
#